data_eaf4b69f7f379801a87e6003c7a32dee
#
_entry.id   eaf4b69f7f379801a87e6003c7a32dee
#
_cell.length_a   1.000
_cell.length_b   1.000
_cell.length_c   1.000
_cell.angle_alpha   90.00
_cell.angle_beta   90.00
_cell.angle_gamma   90.00
#
_symmetry.space_group_name_H-M   'P 1'
#
loop_
_entity.id
_entity.type
_entity.pdbx_description
1 polymer ?
#
loop_
_entity_poly.entity_id
_entity_poly.type
_entity_poly.pdbx_seq_one_letter_code
_entity_poly.pdbx_strand_id
1 'polypeptide(L)'
;MEPTLEGAMALAGRAKGPLSPHLPAFVTSLIDQGYAPVCVRAKAWRAAEFDAWLDAQGVGLAEVHDAHVESFLRRPYQPRSDCRDAPRRHEPPAVRQLLRYLRAQGLCAAPTLAVTPADELAASFAQHLQHERGLATTTIGGYPLLQHALRQRR
;
A
#
# COMPACT_ATOMS: atom_id res chain seq x y z
N MET A 1 -14.17 0.48 24.40
CA MET A 1 -14.55 -0.53 23.40
C MET A 1 -13.26 -1.04 22.78
N GLU A 2 -12.92 -2.28 23.05
CA GLU A 2 -11.70 -2.86 22.51
C GLU A 2 -11.76 -2.95 20.97
N PRO A 3 -10.69 -2.62 20.26
CA PRO A 3 -10.64 -2.80 18.81
C PRO A 3 -10.62 -4.30 18.51
N THR A 4 -11.77 -4.86 18.23
CA THR A 4 -11.91 -6.27 17.92
C THR A 4 -11.63 -6.54 16.45
N LEU A 5 -11.07 -7.72 16.15
CA LEU A 5 -10.91 -8.20 14.77
C LEU A 5 -12.27 -8.29 14.05
N GLU A 6 -13.33 -8.53 14.77
CA GLU A 6 -14.72 -8.48 14.27
C GLU A 6 -15.06 -7.11 13.69
N GLY A 7 -14.63 -6.02 14.34
CA GLY A 7 -14.82 -4.67 13.82
C GLY A 7 -14.11 -4.43 12.50
N ALA A 8 -12.92 -4.99 12.30
CA ALA A 8 -12.18 -4.91 11.05
C ALA A 8 -12.87 -5.69 9.93
N MET A 9 -13.35 -6.90 10.23
CA MET A 9 -14.11 -7.71 9.29
C MET A 9 -15.45 -7.09 8.92
N ALA A 10 -16.13 -6.46 9.89
CA ALA A 10 -17.39 -5.75 9.65
C ALA A 10 -17.18 -4.53 8.74
N LEU A 11 -16.07 -3.80 8.90
CA LEU A 11 -15.70 -2.69 8.01
C LEU A 11 -15.46 -3.17 6.58
N ALA A 12 -14.71 -4.26 6.42
CA ALA A 12 -14.45 -4.87 5.12
C ALA A 12 -15.75 -5.36 4.45
N GLY A 13 -16.66 -5.95 5.22
CA GLY A 13 -17.94 -6.45 4.73
C GLY A 13 -18.97 -5.37 4.36
N ARG A 14 -18.80 -4.14 4.83
CA ARG A 14 -19.68 -3.00 4.49
C ARG A 14 -19.23 -2.23 3.25
N ALA A 15 -18.04 -2.47 2.77
CA ALA A 15 -17.53 -1.87 1.54
C ALA A 15 -18.42 -2.27 0.35
N LYS A 16 -18.62 -1.36 -0.59
CA LYS A 16 -19.51 -1.54 -1.76
C LYS A 16 -18.83 -1.21 -3.09
N GLY A 17 -17.54 -0.89 -3.04
CA GLY A 17 -16.77 -0.54 -4.22
C GLY A 17 -16.15 -1.75 -4.93
N PRO A 18 -15.29 -1.50 -5.91
CA PRO A 18 -14.69 -2.55 -6.74
C PRO A 18 -13.79 -3.52 -5.97
N LEU A 19 -13.27 -3.11 -4.81
CA LEU A 19 -12.39 -3.93 -3.98
C LEU A 19 -13.15 -4.71 -2.90
N SER A 20 -14.44 -4.42 -2.71
CA SER A 20 -15.25 -4.97 -1.61
C SER A 20 -15.20 -6.51 -1.49
N PRO A 21 -15.18 -7.33 -2.57
CA PRO A 21 -15.09 -8.79 -2.46
C PRO A 21 -13.74 -9.27 -1.91
N HIS A 22 -12.70 -8.44 -2.00
CA HIS A 22 -11.33 -8.80 -1.66
C HIS A 22 -10.87 -8.25 -0.30
N LEU A 23 -11.59 -7.27 0.26
CA LEU A 23 -11.24 -6.66 1.54
C LEU A 23 -11.26 -7.63 2.72
N PRO A 24 -12.23 -8.55 2.85
CA PRO A 24 -12.20 -9.53 3.93
C PRO A 24 -10.94 -10.42 3.88
N ALA A 25 -10.56 -10.88 2.69
CA ALA A 25 -9.35 -11.68 2.52
C ALA A 25 -8.07 -10.87 2.82
N PHE A 26 -8.04 -9.59 2.47
CA PHE A 26 -6.95 -8.69 2.85
C PHE A 26 -6.84 -8.55 4.37
N VAL A 27 -7.96 -8.35 5.07
CA VAL A 27 -7.99 -8.27 6.55
C VAL A 27 -7.49 -9.58 7.16
N THR A 28 -7.92 -10.73 6.65
CA THR A 28 -7.42 -12.03 7.10
C THR A 28 -5.91 -12.15 6.91
N SER A 29 -5.38 -11.71 5.78
CA SER A 29 -3.93 -11.72 5.54
C SER A 29 -3.13 -10.85 6.53
N LEU A 30 -3.70 -9.74 6.98
CA LEU A 30 -3.09 -8.89 8.02
C LEU A 30 -3.05 -9.60 9.38
N ILE A 31 -4.10 -10.33 9.71
CA ILE A 31 -4.18 -11.13 10.94
C ILE A 31 -3.12 -12.24 10.90
N ASP A 32 -3.01 -12.95 9.78
CA ASP A 32 -2.04 -14.04 9.58
C ASP A 32 -0.58 -13.54 9.66
N GLN A 33 -0.35 -12.30 9.24
CA GLN A 33 0.95 -11.62 9.38
C GLN A 33 1.27 -11.16 10.81
N GLY A 34 0.34 -11.33 11.76
CA GLY A 34 0.55 -11.01 13.17
C GLY A 34 0.40 -9.53 13.51
N TYR A 35 -0.28 -8.74 12.69
CA TYR A 35 -0.57 -7.34 13.04
C TYR A 35 -1.49 -7.26 14.27
N ALA A 36 -1.22 -6.30 15.16
CA ALA A 36 -2.07 -6.04 16.31
C ALA A 36 -3.50 -5.66 15.87
N PRO A 37 -4.56 -6.05 16.61
CA PRO A 37 -5.96 -5.78 16.25
C PRO A 37 -6.26 -4.32 15.94
N VAL A 38 -5.67 -3.38 16.68
CA VAL A 38 -5.81 -1.94 16.43
C VAL A 38 -5.23 -1.53 15.06
N CYS A 39 -4.10 -2.11 14.66
CA CYS A 39 -3.49 -1.86 13.36
C CYS A 39 -4.31 -2.48 12.23
N VAL A 40 -4.81 -3.70 12.42
CA VAL A 40 -5.69 -4.38 11.45
C VAL A 40 -6.94 -3.54 11.19
N ARG A 41 -7.58 -3.04 12.25
CA ARG A 41 -8.77 -2.20 12.14
C ARG A 41 -8.48 -0.88 11.41
N ALA A 42 -7.38 -0.22 11.74
CA ALA A 42 -6.97 1.03 11.08
C ALA A 42 -6.71 0.82 9.58
N LYS A 43 -6.03 -0.26 9.22
CA LYS A 43 -5.76 -0.63 7.82
C LYS A 43 -7.03 -1.01 7.07
N ALA A 44 -7.92 -1.78 7.69
CA ALA A 44 -9.21 -2.15 7.11
C ALA A 44 -10.08 -0.92 6.83
N TRP A 45 -10.10 0.03 7.77
CA TRP A 45 -10.85 1.27 7.60
C TRP A 45 -10.30 2.11 6.44
N ARG A 46 -8.98 2.23 6.34
CA ARG A 46 -8.33 2.96 5.25
C ARG A 46 -8.54 2.30 3.89
N ALA A 47 -8.52 0.97 3.87
CA ALA A 47 -8.83 0.19 2.67
C ALA A 47 -10.29 0.40 2.21
N ALA A 48 -11.25 0.42 3.14
CA ALA A 48 -12.65 0.69 2.84
C ALA A 48 -12.89 2.13 2.33
N GLU A 49 -12.17 3.13 2.86
CA GLU A 49 -12.22 4.49 2.33
C GLU A 49 -11.67 4.58 0.90
N PHE A 50 -10.58 3.88 0.63
CA PHE A 50 -10.01 3.83 -0.72
C PHE A 50 -10.96 3.17 -1.70
N ASP A 51 -11.60 2.06 -1.29
CA ASP A 51 -12.62 1.37 -2.08
C ASP A 51 -13.80 2.29 -2.43
N ALA A 52 -14.34 3.01 -1.44
CA ALA A 52 -15.42 3.96 -1.67
C ALA A 52 -15.01 5.13 -2.59
N TRP A 53 -13.75 5.57 -2.48
CA TRP A 53 -13.22 6.60 -3.37
C TRP A 53 -13.08 6.11 -4.80
N LEU A 54 -12.60 4.88 -5.01
CA LEU A 54 -12.51 4.26 -6.34
C LEU A 54 -13.89 4.12 -6.99
N ASP A 55 -14.87 3.70 -6.21
CA ASP A 55 -16.27 3.61 -6.66
C ASP A 55 -16.80 4.97 -7.13
N ALA A 56 -16.55 6.02 -6.35
CA ALA A 56 -16.93 7.40 -6.71
C ALA A 56 -16.21 7.92 -7.97
N GLN A 57 -15.01 7.40 -8.27
CA GLN A 57 -14.29 7.73 -9.51
C GLN A 57 -14.67 6.85 -10.70
N GLY A 58 -15.47 5.82 -10.48
CA GLY A 58 -15.84 4.85 -11.53
C GLY A 58 -14.69 3.94 -11.97
N VAL A 59 -13.70 3.73 -11.11
CA VAL A 59 -12.51 2.91 -11.41
C VAL A 59 -12.78 1.46 -11.05
N GLY A 60 -12.64 0.55 -12.00
CA GLY A 60 -12.77 -0.90 -11.79
C GLY A 60 -11.52 -1.52 -11.15
N LEU A 61 -11.68 -2.72 -10.57
CA LEU A 61 -10.59 -3.44 -9.90
C LEU A 61 -9.35 -3.62 -10.81
N ALA A 62 -9.54 -4.01 -12.05
CA ALA A 62 -8.46 -4.25 -13.02
C ALA A 62 -7.71 -2.95 -13.42
N GLU A 63 -8.33 -1.80 -13.24
CA GLU A 63 -7.79 -0.49 -13.61
C GLU A 63 -7.01 0.17 -12.46
N VAL A 64 -7.06 -0.40 -11.26
CA VAL A 64 -6.39 0.16 -10.07
C VAL A 64 -4.88 0.07 -10.24
N HIS A 65 -4.20 1.22 -10.12
CA HIS A 65 -2.75 1.35 -10.23
C HIS A 65 -2.20 2.43 -9.31
N ASP A 66 -0.88 2.58 -9.27
CA ASP A 66 -0.21 3.48 -8.33
C ASP A 66 -0.68 4.94 -8.40
N ALA A 67 -1.02 5.45 -9.59
CA ALA A 67 -1.52 6.82 -9.73
C ALA A 67 -2.85 7.04 -8.97
N HIS A 68 -3.70 6.03 -8.88
CA HIS A 68 -4.92 6.10 -8.06
C HIS A 68 -4.60 6.17 -6.57
N VAL A 69 -3.62 5.39 -6.10
CA VAL A 69 -3.15 5.46 -4.72
C VAL A 69 -2.57 6.83 -4.40
N GLU A 70 -1.73 7.37 -5.26
CA GLU A 70 -1.14 8.70 -5.06
C GLU A 70 -2.20 9.81 -5.07
N SER A 71 -3.18 9.74 -5.97
CA SER A 71 -4.30 10.68 -6.02
C SER A 71 -5.15 10.62 -4.75
N PHE A 72 -5.42 9.42 -4.25
CA PHE A 72 -6.12 9.23 -2.99
C PHE A 72 -5.35 9.80 -1.79
N LEU A 73 -4.03 9.56 -1.72
CA LEU A 73 -3.19 10.03 -0.63
C LEU A 73 -2.96 11.55 -0.64
N ARG A 74 -3.05 12.21 -1.80
CA ARG A 74 -2.95 13.67 -1.92
C ARG A 74 -4.18 14.40 -1.43
N ARG A 75 -5.30 13.71 -1.23
CA ARG A 75 -6.53 14.33 -0.72
C ARG A 75 -6.29 14.86 0.69
N PRO A 76 -6.84 16.05 1.02
CA PRO A 76 -6.83 16.51 2.39
C PRO A 76 -7.56 15.49 3.27
N TYR A 77 -6.91 15.06 4.32
CA TYR A 77 -7.51 14.16 5.30
C TYR A 77 -8.66 14.90 6.00
N GLN A 78 -9.86 14.40 5.82
CA GLN A 78 -11.01 14.85 6.58
C GLN A 78 -11.26 13.83 7.71
N PRO A 79 -10.89 14.15 8.96
CA PRO A 79 -11.24 13.29 10.07
C PRO A 79 -12.78 13.26 10.20
N ARG A 80 -13.35 12.07 10.11
CA ARG A 80 -14.75 11.89 10.50
C ARG A 80 -14.86 12.12 12.00
N SER A 81 -15.84 12.92 12.39
CA SER A 81 -16.11 13.28 13.78
C SER A 81 -16.32 12.08 14.73
N ASP A 82 -16.59 10.90 14.17
CA ASP A 82 -16.92 9.69 14.91
C ASP A 82 -15.68 8.84 15.30
N CYS A 83 -14.51 9.18 14.81
CA CYS A 83 -13.29 8.43 15.08
C CYS A 83 -12.32 9.23 15.94
N ARG A 84 -12.55 9.22 17.26
CA ARG A 84 -11.57 9.74 18.23
C ARG A 84 -10.24 8.98 18.20
N ASP A 85 -10.24 7.77 17.63
CA ASP A 85 -9.09 6.87 17.50
C ASP A 85 -8.56 6.77 16.06
N ALA A 86 -8.83 7.76 15.20
CA ALA A 86 -8.27 7.77 13.86
C ALA A 86 -6.74 7.79 13.96
N PRO A 87 -6.04 6.82 13.32
CA PRO A 87 -4.58 6.77 13.39
C PRO A 87 -4.01 8.07 12.84
N ARG A 88 -3.21 8.70 13.69
CA ARG A 88 -2.57 9.97 13.39
C ARG A 88 -1.66 9.81 12.17
N ARG A 89 -1.92 10.60 11.13
CA ARG A 89 -1.03 11.06 10.03
C ARG A 89 -0.07 10.07 9.35
N HIS A 90 0.03 8.79 9.71
CA HIS A 90 1.09 7.90 9.23
C HIS A 90 0.61 6.60 8.57
N GLU A 91 -0.58 6.60 7.93
CA GLU A 91 -1.12 5.42 7.24
C GLU A 91 -1.09 5.44 5.68
N PRO A 92 -0.13 6.14 5.01
CA PRO A 92 0.11 5.88 3.59
C PRO A 92 0.41 4.41 3.28
N PRO A 93 1.09 3.64 4.19
CA PRO A 93 1.42 2.25 3.88
C PRO A 93 0.21 1.33 3.75
N ALA A 94 -0.93 1.61 4.38
CA ALA A 94 -2.10 0.72 4.34
C ALA A 94 -2.65 0.51 2.92
N VAL A 95 -2.86 1.59 2.17
CA VAL A 95 -3.39 1.53 0.79
C VAL A 95 -2.35 0.92 -0.16
N ARG A 96 -1.07 1.25 0.00
CA ARG A 96 0.01 0.65 -0.78
C ARG A 96 0.17 -0.84 -0.48
N GLN A 97 -0.02 -1.24 0.77
CA GLN A 97 -0.02 -2.64 1.18
C GLN A 97 -1.20 -3.41 0.57
N LEU A 98 -2.38 -2.79 0.53
CA LEU A 98 -3.56 -3.33 -0.16
C LEU A 98 -3.28 -3.53 -1.65
N LEU A 99 -2.71 -2.53 -2.34
CA LEU A 99 -2.38 -2.65 -3.76
C LEU A 99 -1.36 -3.77 -4.03
N ARG A 100 -0.34 -3.92 -3.17
CA ARG A 100 0.61 -5.05 -3.27
C ARG A 100 -0.08 -6.40 -3.08
N TYR A 101 -1.00 -6.48 -2.12
CA TYR A 101 -1.79 -7.69 -1.90
C TYR A 101 -2.63 -8.05 -3.13
N LEU A 102 -3.36 -7.09 -3.70
CA LEU A 102 -4.18 -7.30 -4.89
C LEU A 102 -3.34 -7.74 -6.11
N ARG A 103 -2.14 -7.17 -6.27
CA ARG A 103 -1.19 -7.59 -7.31
C ARG A 103 -0.67 -9.01 -7.09
N ALA A 104 -0.36 -9.38 -5.86
CA ALA A 104 0.06 -10.73 -5.52
C ALA A 104 -1.04 -11.78 -5.80
N GLN A 105 -2.31 -11.38 -5.72
CA GLN A 105 -3.45 -12.22 -6.10
C GLN A 105 -3.76 -12.20 -7.61
N GLY A 106 -3.01 -11.42 -8.40
CA GLY A 106 -3.24 -11.28 -9.84
C GLY A 106 -4.50 -10.49 -10.22
N LEU A 107 -5.05 -9.71 -9.28
CA LEU A 107 -6.30 -8.96 -9.45
C LEU A 107 -6.09 -7.58 -10.07
N CYS A 108 -4.90 -7.02 -9.93
CA CYS A 108 -4.50 -5.73 -10.51
C CYS A 108 -3.28 -5.90 -11.40
N ALA A 109 -3.15 -5.03 -12.41
CA ALA A 109 -1.98 -5.00 -13.26
C ALA A 109 -0.70 -4.75 -12.45
N ALA A 110 0.39 -5.44 -12.82
CA ALA A 110 1.71 -5.15 -12.29
C ALA A 110 2.08 -3.68 -12.58
N PRO A 111 2.89 -3.03 -11.72
CA PRO A 111 3.34 -1.67 -11.98
C PRO A 111 4.07 -1.63 -13.31
N THR A 112 3.58 -0.82 -14.23
CA THR A 112 4.34 -0.48 -15.42
C THR A 112 5.44 0.48 -14.99
N LEU A 113 6.58 -0.09 -14.59
CA LEU A 113 7.77 0.70 -14.31
C LEU A 113 8.28 1.19 -15.66
N ALA A 114 8.01 2.45 -15.97
CA ALA A 114 8.82 3.16 -16.94
C ALA A 114 10.23 3.23 -16.34
N VAL A 115 11.12 2.33 -16.80
CA VAL A 115 12.53 2.34 -16.40
C VAL A 115 13.11 3.64 -16.96
N THR A 116 13.42 4.59 -16.09
CA THR A 116 14.08 5.81 -16.49
C THR A 116 15.57 5.53 -16.69
N PRO A 117 16.30 6.29 -17.54
CA PRO A 117 17.75 6.17 -17.66
C PRO A 117 18.48 6.29 -16.31
N ALA A 118 17.91 7.06 -15.37
CA ALA A 118 18.43 7.17 -14.00
C ALA A 118 18.28 5.86 -13.20
N ASP A 119 17.19 5.11 -13.41
CA ASP A 119 16.97 3.82 -12.76
C ASP A 119 17.93 2.77 -13.30
N GLU A 120 18.20 2.77 -14.60
CA GLU A 120 19.19 1.89 -15.24
C GLU A 120 20.59 2.16 -14.71
N LEU A 121 20.97 3.44 -14.59
CA LEU A 121 22.27 3.83 -14.06
C LEU A 121 22.40 3.42 -12.58
N ALA A 122 21.36 3.62 -11.77
CA ALA A 122 21.36 3.22 -10.36
C ALA A 122 21.46 1.69 -10.20
N ALA A 123 20.78 0.92 -11.04
CA ALA A 123 20.85 -0.54 -11.03
C ALA A 123 22.24 -1.03 -11.45
N SER A 124 22.82 -0.44 -12.47
CA SER A 124 24.20 -0.75 -12.95
C SER A 124 25.23 -0.42 -11.87
N PHE A 125 25.08 0.72 -11.21
CA PHE A 125 25.98 1.13 -10.11
C PHE A 125 25.86 0.20 -8.89
N ALA A 126 24.66 -0.20 -8.52
CA ALA A 126 24.44 -1.17 -7.45
C ALA A 126 25.07 -2.52 -7.75
N GLN A 127 24.95 -2.99 -8.99
CA GLN A 127 25.56 -4.22 -9.46
C GLN A 127 27.08 -4.15 -9.45
N HIS A 128 27.67 -3.02 -9.87
CA HIS A 128 29.10 -2.76 -9.78
C HIS A 128 29.60 -2.82 -8.33
N LEU A 129 28.91 -2.19 -7.41
CA LEU A 129 29.27 -2.20 -5.98
C LEU A 129 29.22 -3.61 -5.37
N GLN A 130 28.27 -4.43 -5.78
CA GLN A 130 28.18 -5.83 -5.33
C GLN A 130 29.33 -6.68 -5.88
N HIS A 131 29.63 -6.59 -7.18
CA HIS A 131 30.59 -7.47 -7.84
C HIS A 131 32.04 -7.02 -7.63
N GLU A 132 32.31 -5.72 -7.72
CA GLU A 132 33.66 -5.18 -7.67
C GLU A 132 34.16 -4.89 -6.25
N ARG A 133 33.25 -4.55 -5.35
CA ARG A 133 33.59 -4.19 -3.97
C ARG A 133 33.04 -5.13 -2.90
N GLY A 134 32.27 -6.14 -3.29
CA GLY A 134 31.72 -7.13 -2.35
C GLY A 134 30.82 -6.53 -1.25
N LEU A 135 30.20 -5.36 -1.50
CA LEU A 135 29.36 -4.69 -0.51
C LEU A 135 28.03 -5.43 -0.32
N ALA A 136 27.62 -5.57 0.92
CA ALA A 136 26.31 -6.14 1.25
C ALA A 136 25.17 -5.26 0.72
N THR A 137 24.05 -5.88 0.36
CA THR A 137 22.86 -5.20 -0.17
C THR A 137 22.34 -4.10 0.77
N THR A 138 22.47 -4.31 2.08
CA THR A 138 22.11 -3.32 3.11
C THR A 138 23.00 -2.07 3.07
N THR A 139 24.28 -2.23 2.77
CA THR A 139 25.23 -1.12 2.64
C THR A 139 24.99 -0.32 1.36
N ILE A 140 24.66 -1.00 0.26
CA ILE A 140 24.32 -0.38 -1.03
C ILE A 140 23.06 0.47 -0.89
N GLY A 141 22.05 -0.01 -0.15
CA GLY A 141 20.82 0.73 0.14
C GLY A 141 21.01 2.02 0.95
N GLY A 142 22.18 2.21 1.56
CA GLY A 142 22.55 3.44 2.29
C GLY A 142 23.01 4.61 1.40
N TYR A 143 23.29 4.38 0.12
CA TYR A 143 23.74 5.45 -0.78
C TYR A 143 22.56 6.34 -1.23
N PRO A 144 22.66 7.69 -1.11
CA PRO A 144 21.54 8.60 -1.39
C PRO A 144 20.95 8.49 -2.78
N LEU A 145 21.79 8.28 -3.79
CA LEU A 145 21.37 8.12 -5.19
C LEU A 145 20.56 6.83 -5.41
N LEU A 146 20.92 5.77 -4.72
CA LEU A 146 20.22 4.50 -4.78
C LEU A 146 18.93 4.52 -3.96
N GLN A 147 18.90 5.28 -2.85
CA GLN A 147 17.67 5.47 -2.08
C GLN A 147 16.57 6.17 -2.88
N HIS A 148 16.93 7.12 -3.72
CA HIS A 148 15.96 7.81 -4.57
C HIS A 148 15.34 6.85 -5.60
N ALA A 149 16.15 6.09 -6.31
CA ALA A 149 15.70 5.09 -7.28
C ALA A 149 14.90 3.96 -6.63
N LEU A 150 15.30 3.51 -5.43
CA LEU A 150 14.59 2.46 -4.69
C LEU A 150 13.26 2.95 -4.10
N ARG A 151 13.14 4.24 -3.76
CA ARG A 151 11.87 4.82 -3.27
C ARG A 151 10.81 4.92 -4.37
N GLN A 152 11.21 5.08 -5.61
CA GLN A 152 10.29 5.09 -6.75
C GLN A 152 9.77 3.70 -7.11
N ARG A 153 10.46 2.63 -6.67
CA ARG A 153 10.09 1.22 -6.91
C ARG A 153 9.22 0.59 -5.81
N ARG A 154 8.89 1.34 -4.76
CA ARG A 154 8.06 0.82 -3.66
C ARG A 154 6.61 1.28 -3.76
#